data_05c04ad96da739c6a8b02c0eaf180a57
#
_entry.id   05c04ad96da739c6a8b02c0eaf180a57
#
_cell.length_a   1.000
_cell.length_b   1.000
_cell.length_c   1.000
_cell.angle_alpha   90.00
_cell.angle_beta   90.00
_cell.angle_gamma   90.00
#
_symmetry.space_group_name_H-M   'P 1'
#
loop_
_entity.id
_entity.type
_entity.pdbx_description
1 polymer ?
#
loop_
_entity_poly.entity_id
_entity_poly.type
_entity_poly.pdbx_seq_one_letter_code
_entity_poly.pdbx_strand_id
1 'polypeptide(L)'
;FPIVVMPVLMTHYVMLQRNLVYTGITRAKKLLVLVGSSKALDYAIRHVTVTERNTKLCERLGGDHSKQRRMDTLFNRLSRSEFRSRFKLDENDIHMIQEKGIDVITQRLAPAEPANDGKQTPMRGHPVFKAQHATACCCRKCLKKWHGIETGTELTSDQIQYVVDVLMEWITRQAE
;
A
#
# COMPACT_ATOMS: atom_id res chain seq x y z
N PHE A 1 -36.53 -8.33 3.67
CA PHE A 1 -37.26 -8.63 4.91
C PHE A 1 -38.14 -7.44 5.28
N PRO A 2 -39.40 -7.65 5.84
CA PRO A 2 -40.23 -6.52 6.26
C PRO A 2 -39.59 -5.73 7.40
N ILE A 3 -39.02 -6.41 8.37
CA ILE A 3 -38.34 -5.82 9.52
C ILE A 3 -36.95 -6.46 9.65
N VAL A 4 -35.95 -5.62 9.91
CA VAL A 4 -34.59 -6.05 10.20
C VAL A 4 -34.19 -5.50 11.57
N VAL A 5 -33.68 -6.36 12.44
CA VAL A 5 -33.12 -5.97 13.74
C VAL A 5 -31.63 -6.26 13.69
N MET A 6 -30.81 -5.25 13.93
CA MET A 6 -29.36 -5.36 13.87
C MET A 6 -28.70 -4.89 15.17
N PRO A 7 -27.97 -5.79 15.87
CA PRO A 7 -27.19 -5.40 17.04
C PRO A 7 -25.95 -4.60 16.62
N VAL A 8 -25.70 -3.46 17.28
CA VAL A 8 -24.57 -2.55 17.02
C VAL A 8 -23.84 -2.31 18.35
N LEU A 9 -22.93 -3.22 18.69
CA LEU A 9 -22.20 -3.22 19.97
C LEU A 9 -20.70 -3.07 19.73
N MET A 10 -20.03 -2.32 20.61
CA MET A 10 -18.57 -2.15 20.53
C MET A 10 -17.77 -3.45 20.69
N THR A 11 -18.33 -4.47 21.29
CA THR A 11 -17.72 -5.81 21.36
C THR A 11 -17.48 -6.43 19.98
N HIS A 12 -18.22 -5.98 18.97
CA HIS A 12 -18.10 -6.44 17.59
C HIS A 12 -17.32 -5.44 16.70
N TYR A 13 -16.43 -4.60 17.29
CA TYR A 13 -15.78 -3.50 16.58
C TYR A 13 -15.07 -3.92 15.28
N VAL A 14 -14.51 -5.13 15.21
CA VAL A 14 -13.85 -5.69 14.01
C VAL A 14 -14.82 -5.81 12.83
N MET A 15 -16.10 -6.08 13.11
CA MET A 15 -17.15 -6.24 12.09
C MET A 15 -17.93 -4.94 11.83
N LEU A 16 -17.77 -3.93 12.70
CA LEU A 16 -18.49 -2.67 12.59
C LEU A 16 -17.89 -1.83 11.46
N GLN A 17 -18.52 -1.91 10.29
CA GLN A 17 -18.14 -1.19 9.09
C GLN A 17 -19.36 -0.49 8.49
N ARG A 18 -19.12 0.60 7.75
CA ARG A 18 -20.17 1.33 7.04
C ARG A 18 -21.01 0.42 6.15
N ASN A 19 -20.36 -0.53 5.46
CA ASN A 19 -21.01 -1.48 4.56
C ASN A 19 -22.00 -2.40 5.28
N LEU A 20 -21.73 -2.75 6.55
CA LEU A 20 -22.64 -3.54 7.35
C LEU A 20 -23.93 -2.78 7.64
N VAL A 21 -23.81 -1.52 8.08
CA VAL A 21 -24.95 -0.63 8.36
C VAL A 21 -25.76 -0.41 7.08
N TYR A 22 -25.09 -0.11 5.96
CA TYR A 22 -25.74 0.04 4.66
C TYR A 22 -26.50 -1.21 4.23
N THR A 23 -25.92 -2.39 4.43
CA THR A 23 -26.58 -3.67 4.12
C THR A 23 -27.82 -3.86 4.97
N GLY A 24 -27.79 -3.52 6.25
CA GLY A 24 -28.96 -3.55 7.12
C GLY A 24 -30.10 -2.64 6.62
N ILE A 25 -29.75 -1.39 6.25
CA ILE A 25 -30.69 -0.40 5.72
C ILE A 25 -31.35 -0.90 4.43
N THR A 26 -30.55 -1.39 3.48
CA THR A 26 -31.05 -1.82 2.16
C THR A 26 -31.86 -3.12 2.20
N ARG A 27 -31.68 -3.93 3.23
CA ARG A 27 -32.44 -5.19 3.44
C ARG A 27 -33.78 -5.00 4.11
N ALA A 28 -33.98 -3.92 4.86
CA ALA A 28 -35.23 -3.59 5.53
C ALA A 28 -36.21 -2.94 4.56
N LYS A 29 -37.40 -3.55 4.38
CA LYS A 29 -38.46 -3.00 3.52
C LYS A 29 -39.36 -2.01 4.25
N LYS A 30 -39.62 -2.23 5.54
CA LYS A 30 -40.57 -1.42 6.35
C LYS A 30 -39.88 -0.76 7.55
N LEU A 31 -39.05 -1.50 8.28
CA LEU A 31 -38.47 -1.02 9.53
C LEU A 31 -37.07 -1.64 9.75
N LEU A 32 -36.12 -0.77 10.10
CA LEU A 32 -34.81 -1.19 10.62
C LEU A 32 -34.72 -0.76 12.09
N VAL A 33 -34.44 -1.70 12.97
CA VAL A 33 -34.21 -1.46 14.39
C VAL A 33 -32.74 -1.70 14.70
N LEU A 34 -32.02 -0.68 15.13
CA LEU A 34 -30.64 -0.79 15.59
C LEU A 34 -30.64 -0.90 17.12
N VAL A 35 -30.07 -1.98 17.64
CA VAL A 35 -30.00 -2.26 19.08
C VAL A 35 -28.55 -2.17 19.54
N GLY A 36 -28.20 -1.12 20.30
CA GLY A 36 -26.84 -0.93 20.77
C GLY A 36 -26.51 0.48 21.22
N SER A 37 -25.25 0.87 21.16
CA SER A 37 -24.81 2.19 21.57
C SER A 37 -24.61 3.11 20.37
N SER A 38 -24.92 4.42 20.55
CA SER A 38 -24.65 5.45 19.56
C SER A 38 -23.17 5.54 19.19
N LYS A 39 -22.27 5.31 20.16
CA LYS A 39 -20.82 5.25 19.92
C LYS A 39 -20.43 4.14 18.94
N ALA A 40 -21.05 2.96 19.05
CA ALA A 40 -20.80 1.86 18.14
C ALA A 40 -21.30 2.16 16.71
N LEU A 41 -22.45 2.84 16.61
CA LEU A 41 -22.98 3.28 15.32
C LEU A 41 -22.09 4.35 14.68
N ASP A 42 -21.65 5.35 15.43
CA ASP A 42 -20.70 6.37 14.94
C ASP A 42 -19.39 5.75 14.48
N TYR A 43 -18.88 4.77 15.23
CA TYR A 43 -17.70 4.01 14.83
C TYR A 43 -17.92 3.29 13.50
N ALA A 44 -19.03 2.55 13.37
CA ALA A 44 -19.36 1.82 12.15
C ALA A 44 -19.48 2.74 10.92
N ILE A 45 -20.11 3.92 11.07
CA ILE A 45 -20.28 4.90 9.99
C ILE A 45 -18.93 5.49 9.54
N ARG A 46 -18.04 5.78 10.48
CA ARG A 46 -16.72 6.35 10.19
C ARG A 46 -15.71 5.31 9.68
N HIS A 47 -15.90 4.04 10.06
CA HIS A 47 -14.98 2.97 9.69
C HIS A 47 -15.29 2.44 8.28
N VAL A 48 -14.50 2.89 7.33
CA VAL A 48 -14.57 2.47 5.92
C VAL A 48 -13.40 1.55 5.65
N THR A 49 -13.60 0.25 5.81
CA THR A 49 -12.64 -0.73 5.30
C THR A 49 -13.04 -1.05 3.87
N VAL A 50 -12.34 -0.48 2.92
CA VAL A 50 -12.48 -0.85 1.52
C VAL A 50 -11.78 -2.20 1.35
N THR A 51 -12.50 -3.28 1.57
CA THR A 51 -12.05 -4.59 1.14
C THR A 51 -12.14 -4.60 -0.38
N GLU A 52 -11.01 -4.41 -1.04
CA GLU A 52 -10.96 -4.50 -2.49
C GLU A 52 -11.49 -5.85 -2.95
N ARG A 53 -12.56 -5.81 -3.74
CA ARG A 53 -13.04 -7.01 -4.43
C ARG A 53 -12.00 -7.38 -5.48
N ASN A 54 -11.39 -8.54 -5.36
CA ASN A 54 -10.49 -9.12 -6.38
C ASN A 54 -11.27 -9.56 -7.66
N THR A 55 -12.30 -8.82 -8.02
CA THR A 55 -12.98 -9.03 -9.30
C THR A 55 -12.20 -8.27 -10.37
N LYS A 56 -11.76 -8.95 -11.40
CA LYS A 56 -11.14 -8.33 -12.59
C LYS A 56 -12.13 -7.49 -13.41
N LEU A 57 -13.22 -7.02 -12.79
CA LEU A 57 -14.31 -6.32 -13.48
C LEU A 57 -13.84 -4.99 -14.05
N CYS A 58 -13.01 -4.21 -13.30
CA CYS A 58 -12.46 -2.96 -13.80
C CYS A 58 -11.53 -3.16 -15.00
N GLU A 59 -10.74 -4.23 -15.01
CA GLU A 59 -9.91 -4.58 -16.16
C GLU A 59 -10.77 -4.93 -17.36
N ARG A 60 -11.87 -5.67 -17.16
CA ARG A 60 -12.83 -6.04 -18.20
C ARG A 60 -13.62 -4.86 -18.74
N LEU A 61 -13.84 -3.81 -17.96
CA LEU A 61 -14.55 -2.59 -18.35
C LEU A 61 -13.61 -1.49 -18.88
N GLY A 62 -12.30 -1.80 -19.10
CA GLY A 62 -11.35 -0.88 -19.71
C GLY A 62 -10.86 0.25 -18.80
N GLY A 63 -11.13 0.19 -17.50
CA GLY A 63 -10.60 1.15 -16.52
C GLY A 63 -9.14 0.87 -16.17
N ASP A 64 -8.23 1.79 -16.48
CA ASP A 64 -6.79 1.65 -16.14
C ASP A 64 -6.52 2.00 -14.67
N HIS A 65 -7.09 1.22 -13.76
CA HIS A 65 -6.76 1.25 -12.33
C HIS A 65 -5.67 0.23 -11.93
N SER A 66 -5.05 -0.43 -12.92
CA SER A 66 -4.07 -1.48 -12.68
C SER A 66 -2.79 -0.95 -11.99
N LYS A 67 -2.36 0.27 -12.32
CA LYS A 67 -1.19 0.91 -11.71
C LYS A 67 -1.43 1.24 -10.23
N GLN A 68 -2.58 1.84 -9.92
CA GLN A 68 -2.92 2.22 -8.54
C GLN A 68 -3.02 0.99 -7.63
N ARG A 69 -3.71 -0.07 -8.07
CA ARG A 69 -3.80 -1.34 -7.30
C ARG A 69 -2.46 -2.02 -7.09
N ARG A 70 -1.58 -1.99 -8.11
CA ARG A 70 -0.22 -2.52 -7.96
C ARG A 70 0.56 -1.76 -6.91
N MET A 71 0.48 -0.43 -6.92
CA MET A 71 1.13 0.41 -5.93
C MET A 71 0.59 0.15 -4.52
N ASP A 72 -0.71 0.10 -4.32
CA ASP A 72 -1.33 -0.18 -3.02
C ASP A 72 -0.91 -1.55 -2.47
N THR A 73 -0.83 -2.57 -3.33
CA THR A 73 -0.33 -3.90 -2.95
C THR A 73 1.14 -3.85 -2.54
N LEU A 74 1.97 -3.10 -3.25
CA LEU A 74 3.38 -2.95 -2.94
C LEU A 74 3.60 -2.22 -1.60
N PHE A 75 2.84 -1.14 -1.35
CA PHE A 75 2.94 -0.37 -0.12
C PHE A 75 2.52 -1.16 1.14
N ASN A 76 1.74 -2.23 0.99
CA ASN A 76 1.27 -3.06 2.10
C ASN A 76 2.07 -4.37 2.30
N ARG A 77 3.19 -4.57 1.58
CA ARG A 77 3.95 -5.86 1.63
C ARG A 77 4.69 -6.14 2.93
N LEU A 78 5.00 -5.12 3.73
CA LEU A 78 5.64 -5.28 5.03
C LEU A 78 4.79 -4.65 6.13
N SER A 79 4.76 -5.28 7.30
CA SER A 79 4.03 -4.70 8.42
C SER A 79 4.74 -3.46 8.97
N ARG A 80 3.98 -2.41 9.28
CA ARG A 80 4.49 -1.17 9.88
C ARG A 80 5.23 -1.43 11.19
N SER A 81 4.74 -2.38 12.00
CA SER A 81 5.34 -2.73 13.28
C SER A 81 6.76 -3.26 13.14
N GLU A 82 7.03 -4.10 12.13
CA GLU A 82 8.38 -4.62 11.88
C GLU A 82 9.35 -3.53 11.42
N PHE A 83 8.88 -2.59 10.60
CA PHE A 83 9.72 -1.49 10.15
C PHE A 83 10.05 -0.54 11.31
N ARG A 84 9.05 -0.09 12.07
CA ARG A 84 9.21 0.81 13.23
C ARG A 84 10.08 0.22 14.33
N SER A 85 9.96 -1.08 14.62
CA SER A 85 10.79 -1.73 15.62
C SER A 85 12.27 -1.74 15.24
N ARG A 86 12.55 -1.72 13.93
CA ARG A 86 13.90 -1.83 13.39
C ARG A 86 14.56 -0.49 13.10
N PHE A 87 13.79 0.50 12.68
CA PHE A 87 14.27 1.82 12.28
C PHE A 87 13.50 2.89 13.03
N LYS A 88 14.20 3.57 13.94
CA LYS A 88 13.67 4.79 14.59
C LYS A 88 14.16 5.96 13.74
N LEU A 89 13.31 6.46 12.87
CA LEU A 89 13.64 7.52 11.92
C LEU A 89 13.14 8.87 12.43
N ASP A 90 13.97 9.87 12.34
CA ASP A 90 13.62 11.28 12.51
C ASP A 90 13.67 12.02 11.14
N GLU A 91 13.37 13.33 11.13
CA GLU A 91 13.33 14.11 9.90
C GLU A 91 14.70 14.21 9.22
N ASN A 92 15.78 14.28 9.97
CA ASN A 92 17.15 14.32 9.43
C ASN A 92 17.52 12.97 8.80
N ASP A 93 17.09 11.87 9.45
CA ASP A 93 17.28 10.53 8.91
C ASP A 93 16.58 10.38 7.54
N ILE A 94 15.38 10.94 7.38
CA ILE A 94 14.62 10.87 6.12
C ILE A 94 15.37 11.55 4.98
N HIS A 95 15.98 12.72 5.22
CA HIS A 95 16.78 13.41 4.20
C HIS A 95 18.03 12.60 3.79
N MET A 96 18.77 12.08 4.78
CA MET A 96 19.94 11.23 4.52
C MET A 96 19.57 9.93 3.81
N ILE A 97 18.40 9.36 4.12
CA ILE A 97 17.88 8.17 3.44
C ILE A 97 17.53 8.47 1.99
N GLN A 98 17.00 9.66 1.69
CA GLN A 98 16.69 10.08 0.32
C GLN A 98 17.95 10.21 -0.52
N GLU A 99 18.99 10.92 -0.01
CA GLU A 99 20.28 11.03 -0.70
C GLU A 99 20.90 9.65 -0.97
N LYS A 100 20.89 8.79 0.05
CA LYS A 100 21.35 7.42 -0.09
C LYS A 100 20.51 6.61 -1.08
N GLY A 101 19.22 6.87 -1.15
CA GLY A 101 18.31 6.30 -2.14
C GLY A 101 18.73 6.64 -3.56
N ILE A 102 18.95 7.91 -3.84
CA ILE A 102 19.43 8.39 -5.16
C ILE A 102 20.75 7.71 -5.53
N ASP A 103 21.71 7.69 -4.62
CA ASP A 103 23.02 7.06 -4.84
C ASP A 103 22.91 5.55 -5.17
N VAL A 104 22.15 4.81 -4.35
CA VAL A 104 21.93 3.37 -4.54
C VAL A 104 21.22 3.07 -5.86
N ILE A 105 20.19 3.83 -6.21
CA ILE A 105 19.44 3.63 -7.46
C ILE A 105 20.33 3.94 -8.67
N THR A 106 21.04 5.08 -8.64
CA THR A 106 21.94 5.48 -9.72
C THR A 106 23.05 4.47 -9.96
N GLN A 107 23.71 4.02 -8.90
CA GLN A 107 24.87 3.12 -9.06
C GLN A 107 24.49 1.66 -9.36
N ARG A 108 23.40 1.17 -8.78
CA ARG A 108 23.09 -0.27 -8.80
C ARG A 108 21.92 -0.67 -9.67
N LEU A 109 21.01 0.26 -9.97
CA LEU A 109 19.78 -0.05 -10.69
C LEU A 109 19.65 0.68 -12.01
N ALA A 110 20.20 1.89 -12.13
CA ALA A 110 20.10 2.72 -13.32
C ALA A 110 20.82 2.14 -14.56
N PRO A 111 21.98 1.47 -14.45
CA PRO A 111 22.66 0.94 -15.62
C PRO A 111 21.75 0.03 -16.45
N ALA A 112 21.92 0.04 -17.79
CA ALA A 112 21.16 -0.79 -18.72
C ALA A 112 21.27 -2.29 -18.36
N GLU A 113 22.47 -2.73 -17.98
CA GLU A 113 22.79 -4.07 -17.52
C GLU A 113 23.49 -3.98 -16.16
N PRO A 114 22.73 -3.93 -15.04
CA PRO A 114 23.33 -3.91 -13.72
C PRO A 114 24.10 -5.19 -13.43
N ALA A 115 25.28 -5.06 -12.83
CA ALA A 115 26.02 -6.22 -12.34
C ALA A 115 25.15 -7.00 -11.33
N ASN A 116 25.00 -8.31 -11.54
CA ASN A 116 24.21 -9.22 -10.71
C ASN A 116 22.69 -8.86 -10.64
N ASP A 117 22.06 -8.49 -11.78
CA ASP A 117 20.62 -8.16 -11.79
C ASP A 117 19.78 -9.26 -11.14
N GLY A 118 18.95 -8.84 -10.19
CA GLY A 118 18.14 -9.72 -9.34
C GLY A 118 18.76 -10.03 -7.96
N LYS A 119 20.06 -9.76 -7.74
CA LYS A 119 20.77 -9.97 -6.47
C LYS A 119 21.49 -8.71 -5.95
N GLN A 120 21.43 -7.61 -6.67
CA GLN A 120 22.14 -6.37 -6.35
C GLN A 120 21.66 -5.66 -5.09
N THR A 121 20.41 -5.90 -4.67
CA THR A 121 19.83 -5.26 -3.48
C THR A 121 19.89 -6.20 -2.28
N PRO A 122 20.61 -5.86 -1.19
CA PRO A 122 20.67 -6.65 0.01
C PRO A 122 19.28 -6.81 0.66
N MET A 123 19.04 -7.97 1.27
CA MET A 123 17.78 -8.24 2.00
C MET A 123 17.72 -7.56 3.38
N ARG A 124 18.87 -7.13 3.91
CA ARG A 124 19.00 -6.55 5.26
C ARG A 124 19.86 -5.29 5.21
N GLY A 125 19.81 -4.50 6.28
CA GLY A 125 20.61 -3.30 6.43
C GLY A 125 19.77 -2.04 6.30
N HIS A 126 20.16 -1.14 5.43
CA HIS A 126 19.60 0.20 5.28
C HIS A 126 18.09 0.21 4.93
N PRO A 127 17.30 1.20 5.42
CA PRO A 127 15.87 1.34 5.09
C PRO A 127 15.56 1.30 3.60
N VAL A 128 16.40 1.92 2.77
CA VAL A 128 16.30 1.93 1.29
C VAL A 128 16.22 0.51 0.72
N PHE A 129 17.03 -0.44 1.22
CA PHE A 129 17.00 -1.82 0.71
C PHE A 129 15.68 -2.52 1.05
N LYS A 130 15.14 -2.25 2.23
CA LYS A 130 13.81 -2.75 2.62
C LYS A 130 12.72 -2.17 1.74
N ALA A 131 12.76 -0.87 1.52
CA ALA A 131 11.84 -0.19 0.63
C ALA A 131 11.92 -0.75 -0.80
N GLN A 132 13.13 -0.95 -1.36
CA GLN A 132 13.32 -1.53 -2.70
C GLN A 132 12.63 -2.90 -2.83
N HIS A 133 12.76 -3.77 -1.84
CA HIS A 133 12.09 -5.07 -1.87
C HIS A 133 10.58 -4.96 -1.66
N ALA A 134 10.14 -4.08 -0.77
CA ALA A 134 8.72 -3.88 -0.47
C ALA A 134 7.97 -3.28 -1.66
N THR A 135 8.59 -2.34 -2.38
CA THR A 135 8.00 -1.63 -3.52
C THR A 135 8.34 -2.27 -4.87
N ALA A 136 9.01 -3.42 -4.88
CA ALA A 136 9.50 -4.09 -6.10
C ALA A 136 10.42 -3.22 -6.97
N CYS A 137 11.21 -2.34 -6.34
CA CYS A 137 12.30 -1.57 -6.98
C CYS A 137 13.67 -2.21 -6.75
N CYS A 138 13.73 -3.53 -6.49
CA CYS A 138 14.98 -4.21 -6.12
C CYS A 138 15.81 -4.67 -7.32
N CYS A 139 15.26 -4.78 -8.52
CA CYS A 139 15.96 -5.18 -9.74
C CYS A 139 15.23 -4.74 -11.01
N ARG A 140 15.90 -4.79 -12.16
CA ARG A 140 15.34 -4.37 -13.46
C ARG A 140 14.10 -5.19 -13.86
N LYS A 141 14.11 -6.50 -13.58
CA LYS A 141 12.94 -7.37 -13.82
C LYS A 141 11.72 -6.96 -13.00
N CYS A 142 11.92 -6.57 -11.75
CA CYS A 142 10.84 -6.07 -10.91
C CYS A 142 10.32 -4.71 -11.40
N LEU A 143 11.21 -3.79 -11.79
CA LEU A 143 10.82 -2.50 -12.38
C LEU A 143 9.96 -2.69 -13.64
N LYS A 144 10.36 -3.58 -14.54
CA LYS A 144 9.55 -3.90 -15.73
C LYS A 144 8.18 -4.46 -15.36
N LYS A 145 8.15 -5.45 -14.49
CA LYS A 145 6.92 -6.15 -14.12
C LYS A 145 5.92 -5.28 -13.39
N TRP A 146 6.38 -4.43 -12.46
CA TRP A 146 5.52 -3.71 -11.52
C TRP A 146 5.37 -2.24 -11.83
N HIS A 147 6.39 -1.61 -12.41
CA HIS A 147 6.43 -0.17 -12.69
C HIS A 147 6.39 0.14 -14.19
N GLY A 148 6.47 -0.87 -15.07
CA GLY A 148 6.43 -0.70 -16.51
C GLY A 148 7.69 -0.02 -17.09
N ILE A 149 8.81 -0.06 -16.36
CA ILE A 149 10.09 0.50 -16.82
C ILE A 149 10.87 -0.61 -17.53
N GLU A 150 11.12 -0.44 -18.82
CA GLU A 150 11.76 -1.45 -19.65
C GLU A 150 13.21 -1.78 -19.21
N THR A 151 13.64 -3.00 -19.52
CA THR A 151 15.02 -3.47 -19.30
C THR A 151 15.87 -3.22 -20.53
N GLY A 152 17.21 -3.23 -20.37
CA GLY A 152 18.15 -3.11 -21.50
C GLY A 152 18.49 -1.67 -21.91
N THR A 153 17.89 -0.68 -21.26
CA THR A 153 18.23 0.74 -21.43
C THR A 153 18.55 1.34 -20.06
N GLU A 154 19.44 2.31 -20.01
CA GLU A 154 19.73 3.04 -18.78
C GLU A 154 18.50 3.81 -18.30
N LEU A 155 18.32 3.92 -16.98
CA LEU A 155 17.23 4.73 -16.43
C LEU A 155 17.47 6.21 -16.71
N THR A 156 16.44 6.91 -17.17
CA THR A 156 16.47 8.38 -17.28
C THR A 156 16.45 9.01 -15.88
N SER A 157 16.84 10.28 -15.80
CA SER A 157 16.77 11.05 -14.55
C SER A 157 15.36 11.05 -13.94
N ASP A 158 14.33 11.17 -14.77
CA ASP A 158 12.93 11.14 -14.32
C ASP A 158 12.54 9.77 -13.77
N GLN A 159 13.04 8.70 -14.36
CA GLN A 159 12.80 7.34 -13.89
C GLN A 159 13.54 7.07 -12.57
N ILE A 160 14.76 7.59 -12.41
CA ILE A 160 15.50 7.50 -11.14
C ILE A 160 14.72 8.25 -10.06
N GLN A 161 14.30 9.49 -10.35
CA GLN A 161 13.52 10.29 -9.40
C GLN A 161 12.20 9.58 -9.03
N TYR A 162 11.46 9.07 -10.00
CA TYR A 162 10.25 8.30 -9.75
C TYR A 162 10.49 7.11 -8.80
N VAL A 163 11.56 6.34 -9.03
CA VAL A 163 11.89 5.20 -8.15
C VAL A 163 12.19 5.68 -6.74
N VAL A 164 12.98 6.75 -6.59
CA VAL A 164 13.30 7.33 -5.29
C VAL A 164 12.04 7.81 -4.58
N ASP A 165 11.14 8.50 -5.27
CA ASP A 165 9.87 8.98 -4.70
C ASP A 165 9.00 7.82 -4.19
N VAL A 166 8.93 6.72 -4.95
CA VAL A 166 8.23 5.50 -4.51
C VAL A 166 8.85 4.92 -3.25
N LEU A 167 10.19 4.89 -3.14
CA LEU A 167 10.87 4.40 -1.95
C LEU A 167 10.59 5.30 -0.75
N MET A 168 10.69 6.62 -0.93
CA MET A 168 10.49 7.59 0.14
C MET A 168 9.05 7.60 0.63
N GLU A 169 8.07 7.57 -0.27
CA GLU A 169 6.65 7.44 0.07
C GLU A 169 6.38 6.19 0.92
N TRP A 170 6.97 5.06 0.54
CA TRP A 170 6.84 3.84 1.34
C TRP A 170 7.48 4.01 2.72
N ILE A 171 8.71 4.54 2.81
CA ILE A 171 9.45 4.74 4.08
C ILE A 171 8.67 5.67 5.01
N THR A 172 8.19 6.81 4.51
CA THR A 172 7.41 7.79 5.28
C THR A 172 6.15 7.15 5.86
N ARG A 173 5.38 6.44 5.04
CA ARG A 173 4.18 5.71 5.50
C ARG A 173 4.47 4.64 6.56
N GLN A 174 5.68 4.07 6.56
CA GLN A 174 6.05 3.10 7.59
C GLN A 174 6.55 3.81 8.87
N ALA A 175 7.08 5.02 8.78
CA ALA A 175 7.55 5.81 9.91
C ALA A 175 6.40 6.48 10.70
N GLU A 176 5.31 6.87 10.02
CA GLU A 176 4.06 7.37 10.63
C GLU A 176 3.32 6.28 11.44
#